data_8ac0e9e01bccc90723ddd17ab52d895b
#
_entry.id   8ac0e9e01bccc90723ddd17ab52d895b
#
_cell.length_a   1.000
_cell.length_b   1.000
_cell.length_c   1.000
_cell.angle_alpha   90.00
_cell.angle_beta   90.00
_cell.angle_gamma   90.00
#
_symmetry.space_group_name_H-M   'P 1'
#
loop_
_entity.id
_entity.type
_entity.pdbx_description
1 polymer ?
#
loop_
_entity_poly.entity_id
_entity_poly.type
_entity_poly.pdbx_seq_one_letter_code
_entity_poly.pdbx_strand_id
1 'polypeptide(L)'
;IDAVGQMRREIDGYHRVKDFCGKHVPTFGYPVALGDLIGVGMELAAMEGHPETLQDDFEAVDTEDSLSHFLGRLEKSIKQLSSRLYRNTRARTSVVPYRDFLLHTKEQQTWLKENAGNIVRHWEEDGRPALAIDPEEIGAMLGLITTNEDGLDSEICLAHGDLNMANIICDRADNIWFIDWTHTAEHLIEQDFAKLENDIKFVASKDFDCEDVPRLKLFEEYLLSHALPAEASGLPDNLKFVKWDLRYRKILAAVSMIRRACFELKESDDWLIYKIALLKYALHTLSFDKRSGRGECELPQLMHALCSAEILAFELVTDDYHLKIRGERPPSYPPRQRVSLDQALWAVPCKEYDPPYHVDPTVINNDRTRVDGGWADPEETATLDRSDPEEVSAPRDDEGRSLNPRGRTGLRGRGLLGRWGVNPAVSVIVTRRNPETGGIELLVGRKAGRVNLTLPRGFVLPGESGVAAAARIVDAETRVCIEVAVNDIIVDGYYYDPRQTDHAWVELTAFLCHSEEHFGDVSPAVTETFQEIDWRPLTSETINDIDSGGAGLVRRAADSLREMGALEQDKARRLLAETE
;
A
#
# COMPACT_ATOMS: atom_id res chain seq x y z
N ILE A 1 -34.89 5.60 6.02
CA ILE A 1 -34.13 4.48 5.41
C ILE A 1 -35.04 3.89 4.35
N ASP A 2 -34.59 3.88 3.09
CA ASP A 2 -35.29 3.24 1.97
C ASP A 2 -35.14 1.71 2.08
N ALA A 3 -35.93 1.09 2.94
CA ALA A 3 -35.90 -0.36 3.17
C ALA A 3 -36.23 -1.17 1.91
N VAL A 4 -37.09 -0.64 1.02
CA VAL A 4 -37.43 -1.28 -0.25
C VAL A 4 -36.23 -1.27 -1.20
N GLY A 5 -35.54 -0.13 -1.29
CA GLY A 5 -34.34 0.01 -2.10
C GLY A 5 -33.20 -0.87 -1.58
N GLN A 6 -33.03 -0.99 -0.26
CA GLN A 6 -32.03 -1.87 0.34
C GLN A 6 -32.28 -3.35 -0.01
N MET A 7 -33.50 -3.81 0.16
CA MET A 7 -33.88 -5.20 -0.16
C MET A 7 -33.71 -5.51 -1.67
N ARG A 8 -34.02 -4.56 -2.54
CA ARG A 8 -33.77 -4.75 -3.98
C ARG A 8 -32.29 -4.92 -4.27
N ARG A 9 -31.44 -4.07 -3.68
CA ARG A 9 -29.98 -4.19 -3.84
C ARG A 9 -29.45 -5.53 -3.34
N GLU A 10 -29.97 -6.04 -2.22
CA GLU A 10 -29.58 -7.34 -1.69
C GLU A 10 -29.95 -8.48 -2.65
N ILE A 11 -31.18 -8.45 -3.19
CA ILE A 11 -31.64 -9.43 -4.19
C ILE A 11 -30.79 -9.36 -5.46
N ASP A 12 -30.51 -8.16 -5.95
CA ASP A 12 -29.67 -7.94 -7.14
C ASP A 12 -28.24 -8.43 -6.90
N GLY A 13 -27.67 -8.14 -5.71
CA GLY A 13 -26.36 -8.64 -5.27
C GLY A 13 -26.31 -10.16 -5.24
N TYR A 14 -27.30 -10.79 -4.62
CA TYR A 14 -27.44 -12.26 -4.63
C TYR A 14 -27.46 -12.83 -6.05
N HIS A 15 -28.25 -12.24 -6.95
CA HIS A 15 -28.33 -12.73 -8.33
C HIS A 15 -27.00 -12.62 -9.08
N ARG A 16 -26.15 -11.68 -8.72
CA ARG A 16 -24.81 -11.52 -9.30
C ARG A 16 -23.83 -12.59 -8.82
N VAL A 17 -23.95 -13.06 -7.59
CA VAL A 17 -22.97 -13.95 -6.94
C VAL A 17 -23.38 -15.41 -6.88
N LYS A 18 -24.67 -15.75 -6.99
CA LYS A 18 -25.21 -17.11 -6.80
C LYS A 18 -24.56 -18.16 -7.70
N ASP A 19 -24.23 -17.82 -8.93
CA ASP A 19 -23.63 -18.75 -9.90
C ASP A 19 -22.16 -19.06 -9.56
N PHE A 20 -21.48 -18.17 -8.83
CA PHE A 20 -20.11 -18.36 -8.35
C PHE A 20 -20.08 -19.04 -6.98
N CYS A 21 -20.85 -18.53 -6.03
CA CYS A 21 -20.84 -18.98 -4.64
C CYS A 21 -21.69 -20.23 -4.40
N GLY A 22 -22.68 -20.50 -5.24
CA GLY A 22 -23.53 -21.69 -5.18
C GLY A 22 -24.21 -21.86 -3.81
N LYS A 23 -24.00 -23.01 -3.16
CA LYS A 23 -24.59 -23.33 -1.85
C LYS A 23 -24.10 -22.46 -0.66
N HIS A 24 -23.13 -21.60 -0.87
CA HIS A 24 -22.58 -20.72 0.16
C HIS A 24 -23.30 -19.37 0.27
N VAL A 25 -24.35 -19.19 -0.52
CA VAL A 25 -25.30 -18.08 -0.40
C VAL A 25 -26.69 -18.66 -0.15
N PRO A 26 -27.51 -18.04 0.72
CA PRO A 26 -28.89 -18.47 0.94
C PRO A 26 -29.70 -18.37 -0.35
N THR A 27 -30.65 -19.27 -0.54
CA THR A 27 -31.57 -19.18 -1.68
C THR A 27 -32.68 -18.17 -1.37
N PHE A 28 -32.81 -17.16 -2.20
CA PHE A 28 -33.89 -16.18 -2.10
C PHE A 28 -35.13 -16.66 -2.86
N GLY A 29 -36.28 -16.60 -2.19
CA GLY A 29 -37.58 -16.76 -2.81
C GLY A 29 -37.98 -15.50 -3.61
N TYR A 30 -39.12 -15.59 -4.29
CA TYR A 30 -39.67 -14.43 -4.99
C TYR A 30 -40.09 -13.35 -3.99
N PRO A 31 -39.71 -12.06 -4.24
CA PRO A 31 -40.16 -10.97 -3.41
C PRO A 31 -41.69 -10.82 -3.51
N VAL A 32 -42.36 -10.69 -2.35
CA VAL A 32 -43.79 -10.43 -2.27
C VAL A 32 -44.00 -9.02 -1.78
N ALA A 33 -44.64 -8.19 -2.60
CA ALA A 33 -45.02 -6.83 -2.22
C ALA A 33 -46.39 -6.81 -1.59
N LEU A 34 -46.53 -6.18 -0.42
CA LEU A 34 -47.78 -5.96 0.29
C LEU A 34 -47.87 -4.46 0.66
N GLY A 35 -48.48 -3.66 -0.21
CA GLY A 35 -48.48 -2.21 -0.06
C GLY A 35 -47.07 -1.66 -0.13
N ASP A 36 -46.66 -0.91 0.89
CA ASP A 36 -45.31 -0.32 1.03
C ASP A 36 -44.27 -1.29 1.64
N LEU A 37 -44.67 -2.54 1.90
CA LEU A 37 -43.80 -3.58 2.45
C LEU A 37 -43.38 -4.55 1.34
N ILE A 38 -42.11 -4.93 1.35
CA ILE A 38 -41.60 -6.03 0.54
C ILE A 38 -41.05 -7.08 1.50
N GLY A 39 -41.58 -8.32 1.38
CA GLY A 39 -41.08 -9.49 2.09
C GLY A 39 -40.34 -10.39 1.11
N VAL A 40 -39.19 -10.92 1.51
CA VAL A 40 -38.45 -11.95 0.76
C VAL A 40 -38.28 -13.15 1.67
N GLY A 41 -38.78 -14.30 1.21
CA GLY A 41 -38.46 -15.57 1.85
C GLY A 41 -37.02 -15.95 1.55
N MET A 42 -36.24 -16.21 2.58
CA MET A 42 -34.88 -16.75 2.44
C MET A 42 -34.90 -18.19 2.94
N GLU A 43 -34.47 -19.14 2.09
CA GLU A 43 -34.26 -20.49 2.52
C GLU A 43 -32.97 -20.55 3.32
N LEU A 44 -33.09 -20.77 4.63
CA LEU A 44 -31.94 -21.15 5.44
C LEU A 44 -31.49 -22.51 4.92
N ALA A 45 -30.36 -22.54 4.24
CA ALA A 45 -29.73 -23.77 3.81
C ALA A 45 -29.58 -24.72 4.99
N ALA A 46 -29.71 -26.02 4.75
CA ALA A 46 -29.76 -27.07 5.77
C ALA A 46 -28.58 -26.96 6.75
N MET A 47 -28.77 -26.16 7.81
CA MET A 47 -27.81 -25.91 8.87
C MET A 47 -27.94 -27.01 9.92
N GLU A 48 -26.81 -27.60 10.30
CA GLU A 48 -26.78 -28.51 11.44
C GLU A 48 -26.64 -27.72 12.74
N GLY A 49 -27.72 -27.66 13.52
CA GLY A 49 -27.77 -26.96 14.81
C GLY A 49 -28.15 -25.47 14.70
N HIS A 50 -27.78 -24.69 15.70
CA HIS A 50 -27.96 -23.23 15.67
C HIS A 50 -26.86 -22.60 14.85
N PRO A 51 -27.17 -21.72 13.88
CA PRO A 51 -26.19 -20.95 13.18
C PRO A 51 -25.55 -19.92 14.12
N GLU A 52 -24.25 -19.76 14.02
CA GLU A 52 -23.46 -18.73 14.72
C GLU A 52 -22.76 -17.88 13.67
N THR A 53 -22.54 -16.62 13.95
CA THR A 53 -21.73 -15.77 13.10
C THR A 53 -20.25 -16.01 13.39
N LEU A 54 -19.39 -15.72 12.42
CA LEU A 54 -17.95 -15.76 12.66
C LEU A 54 -17.54 -14.74 13.74
N GLN A 55 -18.34 -13.67 13.94
CA GLN A 55 -18.16 -12.73 15.03
C GLN A 55 -18.41 -13.38 16.39
N ASP A 56 -19.46 -14.20 16.54
CA ASP A 56 -19.72 -14.93 17.78
C ASP A 56 -18.55 -15.86 18.12
N ASP A 57 -17.99 -16.56 17.12
CA ASP A 57 -16.78 -17.37 17.31
C ASP A 57 -15.59 -16.54 17.78
N PHE A 58 -15.35 -15.38 17.17
CA PHE A 58 -14.24 -14.48 17.55
C PHE A 58 -14.40 -13.94 18.97
N GLU A 59 -15.61 -13.52 19.34
CA GLU A 59 -15.93 -13.01 20.68
C GLU A 59 -15.82 -14.12 21.75
N ALA A 60 -16.09 -15.37 21.38
CA ALA A 60 -16.00 -16.53 22.27
C ALA A 60 -14.57 -17.10 22.43
N VAL A 61 -13.56 -16.54 21.76
CA VAL A 61 -12.16 -17.01 21.88
C VAL A 61 -11.62 -16.73 23.28
N ASP A 62 -11.43 -17.79 24.08
CA ASP A 62 -10.92 -17.75 25.45
C ASP A 62 -9.78 -18.77 25.70
N THR A 63 -9.51 -19.68 24.76
CA THR A 63 -8.50 -20.74 24.80
C THR A 63 -7.76 -20.87 23.47
N GLU A 64 -6.66 -21.63 23.45
CA GLU A 64 -5.95 -21.97 22.20
C GLU A 64 -6.79 -22.83 21.27
N ASP A 65 -7.63 -23.68 21.82
CA ASP A 65 -8.51 -24.56 21.03
C ASP A 65 -9.62 -23.73 20.35
N SER A 66 -10.26 -22.79 21.08
CA SER A 66 -11.26 -21.87 20.49
C SER A 66 -10.63 -20.91 19.48
N LEU A 67 -9.39 -20.45 19.71
CA LEU A 67 -8.64 -19.68 18.72
C LEU A 67 -8.40 -20.48 17.44
N SER A 68 -7.94 -21.72 17.56
CA SER A 68 -7.69 -22.59 16.40
C SER A 68 -8.97 -22.87 15.61
N HIS A 69 -10.10 -23.06 16.32
CA HIS A 69 -11.40 -23.25 15.70
C HIS A 69 -11.84 -22.02 14.89
N PHE A 70 -11.81 -20.84 15.52
CA PHE A 70 -12.11 -19.58 14.85
C PHE A 70 -11.25 -19.36 13.60
N LEU A 71 -9.90 -19.53 13.72
CA LEU A 71 -8.98 -19.35 12.60
C LEU A 71 -9.26 -20.35 11.46
N GLY A 72 -9.63 -21.59 11.77
CA GLY A 72 -10.01 -22.59 10.78
C GLY A 72 -11.26 -22.17 9.98
N ARG A 73 -12.28 -21.62 10.65
CA ARG A 73 -13.47 -21.08 9.99
C ARG A 73 -13.18 -19.83 9.17
N LEU A 74 -12.36 -18.91 9.69
CA LEU A 74 -11.92 -17.72 8.97
C LEU A 74 -11.16 -18.10 7.69
N GLU A 75 -10.17 -19.00 7.79
CA GLU A 75 -9.41 -19.48 6.64
C GLU A 75 -10.32 -20.10 5.57
N LYS A 76 -11.26 -20.94 5.98
CA LYS A 76 -12.22 -21.58 5.09
C LYS A 76 -13.12 -20.57 4.39
N SER A 77 -13.59 -19.54 5.12
CA SER A 77 -14.40 -18.45 4.56
C SER A 77 -13.65 -17.68 3.48
N ILE A 78 -12.42 -17.26 3.79
CA ILE A 78 -11.57 -16.54 2.85
C ILE A 78 -11.27 -17.39 1.60
N LYS A 79 -10.91 -18.66 1.78
CA LYS A 79 -10.65 -19.58 0.67
C LYS A 79 -11.86 -19.77 -0.23
N GLN A 80 -13.07 -19.83 0.32
CA GLN A 80 -14.29 -19.97 -0.47
C GLN A 80 -14.55 -18.72 -1.33
N LEU A 81 -14.49 -17.52 -0.75
CA LEU A 81 -14.65 -16.28 -1.52
C LEU A 81 -13.55 -16.13 -2.57
N SER A 82 -12.29 -16.29 -2.17
CA SER A 82 -11.14 -16.13 -3.07
C SER A 82 -11.19 -17.08 -4.26
N SER A 83 -11.48 -18.37 -4.03
CA SER A 83 -11.46 -19.37 -5.09
C SER A 83 -12.69 -19.35 -5.99
N ARG A 84 -13.86 -18.96 -5.46
CA ARG A 84 -15.13 -19.06 -6.17
C ARG A 84 -15.56 -17.72 -6.76
N LEU A 85 -15.43 -16.62 -6.02
CA LEU A 85 -15.92 -15.32 -6.45
C LEU A 85 -14.77 -14.47 -7.00
N TYR A 86 -13.78 -14.12 -6.20
CA TYR A 86 -12.78 -13.13 -6.58
C TYR A 86 -11.94 -13.57 -7.79
N ARG A 87 -11.37 -14.77 -7.80
CA ARG A 87 -10.58 -15.28 -8.95
C ARG A 87 -11.37 -15.39 -10.24
N ASN A 88 -12.65 -15.75 -10.16
CA ASN A 88 -13.49 -15.95 -11.32
C ASN A 88 -14.05 -14.66 -11.92
N THR A 89 -14.04 -13.57 -11.15
CA THR A 89 -14.55 -12.26 -11.57
C THR A 89 -13.46 -11.20 -11.67
N ARG A 90 -12.19 -11.57 -11.42
CA ARG A 90 -11.03 -10.68 -11.44
C ARG A 90 -10.86 -10.03 -12.81
N ALA A 91 -10.71 -8.72 -12.80
CA ALA A 91 -10.45 -7.90 -13.98
C ALA A 91 -9.48 -6.77 -13.60
N ARG A 92 -8.79 -6.21 -14.59
CA ARG A 92 -8.00 -4.99 -14.38
C ARG A 92 -8.91 -3.78 -14.31
N THR A 93 -8.59 -2.84 -13.45
CA THR A 93 -9.34 -1.60 -13.30
C THR A 93 -8.75 -0.47 -14.12
N SER A 94 -9.56 0.52 -14.39
CA SER A 94 -9.13 1.90 -14.58
C SER A 94 -8.76 2.51 -13.24
N VAL A 95 -7.87 3.50 -13.25
CA VAL A 95 -7.42 4.22 -12.05
C VAL A 95 -8.63 4.81 -11.29
N VAL A 96 -8.72 4.51 -10.00
CA VAL A 96 -9.75 5.09 -9.10
C VAL A 96 -9.10 6.22 -8.32
N PRO A 97 -9.53 7.49 -8.48
CA PRO A 97 -8.97 8.60 -7.72
C PRO A 97 -9.07 8.40 -6.21
N TYR A 98 -8.05 8.75 -5.46
CA TYR A 98 -8.03 8.62 -3.99
C TYR A 98 -9.22 9.30 -3.33
N ARG A 99 -9.59 10.50 -3.82
CA ARG A 99 -10.75 11.23 -3.32
C ARG A 99 -12.02 10.42 -3.45
N ASP A 100 -12.25 9.79 -4.60
CA ASP A 100 -13.47 9.03 -4.87
C ASP A 100 -13.53 7.75 -4.06
N PHE A 101 -12.38 7.22 -3.67
CA PHE A 101 -12.29 6.04 -2.83
C PHE A 101 -12.43 6.35 -1.32
N LEU A 102 -11.78 7.39 -0.80
CA LEU A 102 -11.72 7.68 0.63
C LEU A 102 -12.89 8.53 1.14
N LEU A 103 -13.09 9.71 0.58
CA LEU A 103 -14.04 10.72 1.06
C LEU A 103 -14.59 11.51 -0.13
N HIS A 104 -15.84 11.31 -0.44
CA HIS A 104 -16.47 11.85 -1.65
C HIS A 104 -16.82 13.35 -1.57
N THR A 105 -17.07 13.91 -0.37
CA THR A 105 -17.58 15.29 -0.25
C THR A 105 -16.92 16.07 0.88
N LYS A 106 -17.01 17.42 0.79
CA LYS A 106 -16.59 18.31 1.88
C LYS A 106 -17.40 18.11 3.16
N GLU A 107 -18.68 17.73 3.03
CA GLU A 107 -19.53 17.42 4.17
C GLU A 107 -19.03 16.19 4.92
N GLN A 108 -18.56 15.15 4.22
CA GLN A 108 -17.95 13.98 4.87
C GLN A 108 -16.66 14.32 5.60
N GLN A 109 -15.84 15.21 5.04
CA GLN A 109 -14.63 15.69 5.71
C GLN A 109 -14.96 16.50 6.98
N THR A 110 -15.95 17.39 6.92
CA THR A 110 -16.41 18.15 8.08
C THR A 110 -16.97 17.22 9.16
N TRP A 111 -17.81 16.29 8.76
CA TRP A 111 -18.37 15.29 9.65
C TRP A 111 -17.31 14.43 10.34
N LEU A 112 -16.26 14.03 9.61
CA LEU A 112 -15.13 13.29 10.17
C LEU A 112 -14.41 14.08 11.25
N LYS A 113 -14.10 15.37 11.00
CA LYS A 113 -13.49 16.27 11.97
C LYS A 113 -14.31 16.38 13.25
N GLU A 114 -15.63 16.59 13.11
CA GLU A 114 -16.54 16.70 14.24
C GLU A 114 -16.57 15.42 15.07
N ASN A 115 -16.65 14.24 14.44
CA ASN A 115 -16.67 12.96 15.14
C ASN A 115 -15.33 12.63 15.80
N ALA A 116 -14.23 12.79 15.10
CA ALA A 116 -12.90 12.58 15.68
C ALA A 116 -12.67 13.54 16.88
N GLY A 117 -13.03 14.82 16.73
CA GLY A 117 -12.95 15.81 17.80
C GLY A 117 -13.84 15.46 19.01
N ASN A 118 -15.02 14.90 18.79
CA ASN A 118 -15.90 14.44 19.87
C ASN A 118 -15.32 13.23 20.60
N ILE A 119 -14.72 12.28 19.89
CA ILE A 119 -14.07 11.09 20.47
C ILE A 119 -12.90 11.52 21.36
N VAL A 120 -12.01 12.38 20.87
CA VAL A 120 -10.86 12.91 21.64
C VAL A 120 -11.33 13.68 22.86
N ARG A 121 -12.34 14.55 22.72
CA ARG A 121 -12.90 15.31 23.85
C ARG A 121 -13.43 14.40 24.95
N HIS A 122 -14.18 13.35 24.63
CA HIS A 122 -14.69 12.39 25.61
C HIS A 122 -13.54 11.62 26.28
N TRP A 123 -12.49 11.31 25.55
CA TRP A 123 -11.29 10.70 26.13
C TRP A 123 -10.63 11.58 27.17
N GLU A 124 -10.52 12.89 26.92
CA GLU A 124 -9.93 13.88 27.83
C GLU A 124 -10.84 14.17 29.03
N GLU A 125 -12.17 14.26 28.82
CA GLU A 125 -13.15 14.47 29.90
C GLU A 125 -13.14 13.32 30.91
N ASP A 126 -12.83 12.10 30.50
CA ASP A 126 -12.63 10.95 31.38
C ASP A 126 -11.30 11.01 32.18
N GLY A 127 -10.52 12.09 32.04
CA GLY A 127 -9.24 12.28 32.73
C GLY A 127 -8.13 11.34 32.26
N ARG A 128 -8.22 10.83 31.03
CA ARG A 128 -7.24 9.91 30.45
C ARG A 128 -5.98 10.64 29.98
N PRO A 129 -4.82 9.97 29.95
CA PRO A 129 -3.60 10.59 29.44
C PRO A 129 -3.73 10.95 27.96
N ALA A 130 -3.22 12.11 27.58
CA ALA A 130 -3.22 12.55 26.19
C ALA A 130 -2.49 11.55 25.29
N LEU A 131 -3.12 11.19 24.17
CA LEU A 131 -2.56 10.24 23.19
C LEU A 131 -1.86 10.95 22.02
N ALA A 132 -1.68 12.27 22.11
CA ALA A 132 -1.10 13.10 21.04
C ALA A 132 -1.76 12.86 19.66
N ILE A 133 -3.11 12.75 19.64
CA ILE A 133 -3.91 12.65 18.43
C ILE A 133 -4.59 13.98 18.18
N ASP A 134 -4.33 14.60 17.03
CA ASP A 134 -4.96 15.84 16.61
C ASP A 134 -5.94 15.59 15.43
N PRO A 135 -7.26 15.69 15.65
CA PRO A 135 -8.27 15.55 14.60
C PRO A 135 -8.13 16.58 13.46
N GLU A 136 -7.62 17.78 13.74
CA GLU A 136 -7.38 18.80 12.73
C GLU A 136 -6.22 18.39 11.82
N GLU A 137 -5.15 17.82 12.39
CA GLU A 137 -4.01 17.30 11.62
C GLU A 137 -4.43 16.12 10.75
N ILE A 138 -5.24 15.17 11.26
CA ILE A 138 -5.80 14.08 10.44
C ILE A 138 -6.60 14.64 9.27
N GLY A 139 -7.44 15.66 9.50
CA GLY A 139 -8.22 16.32 8.45
C GLY A 139 -7.34 17.00 7.39
N ALA A 140 -6.24 17.65 7.81
CA ALA A 140 -5.28 18.26 6.89
C ALA A 140 -4.54 17.20 6.06
N MET A 141 -4.11 16.11 6.68
CA MET A 141 -3.48 14.97 6.00
C MET A 141 -4.39 14.33 4.96
N LEU A 142 -5.66 14.10 5.31
CA LEU A 142 -6.65 13.58 4.35
C LEU A 142 -6.90 14.54 3.19
N GLY A 143 -6.89 15.85 3.46
CA GLY A 143 -6.96 16.87 2.42
C GLY A 143 -5.84 16.72 1.40
N LEU A 144 -4.61 16.50 1.85
CA LEU A 144 -3.46 16.29 0.97
C LEU A 144 -3.58 14.99 0.16
N ILE A 145 -3.93 13.87 0.81
CA ILE A 145 -4.12 12.58 0.15
C ILE A 145 -5.17 12.69 -0.96
N THR A 146 -6.28 13.36 -0.69
CA THR A 146 -7.42 13.47 -1.63
C THR A 146 -7.24 14.51 -2.73
N THR A 147 -6.29 15.44 -2.60
CA THR A 147 -5.94 16.40 -3.66
C THR A 147 -4.93 15.86 -4.65
N ASN A 148 -4.33 14.71 -4.38
CA ASN A 148 -3.45 14.06 -5.33
C ASN A 148 -4.25 13.57 -6.54
N GLU A 149 -3.79 13.93 -7.74
CA GLU A 149 -4.38 13.54 -9.01
C GLU A 149 -4.10 12.07 -9.37
N ASP A 150 -3.12 11.44 -8.71
CA ASP A 150 -2.86 10.02 -8.87
C ASP A 150 -4.04 9.20 -8.29
N GLY A 151 -4.26 8.03 -8.82
CA GLY A 151 -5.34 7.14 -8.39
C GLY A 151 -4.82 5.75 -8.01
N LEU A 152 -5.74 4.95 -7.50
CA LEU A 152 -5.52 3.55 -7.17
C LEU A 152 -5.56 2.70 -8.44
N ASP A 153 -4.42 2.09 -8.79
CA ASP A 153 -4.31 1.13 -9.89
C ASP A 153 -4.19 -0.29 -9.32
N SER A 154 -5.30 -0.96 -9.22
CA SER A 154 -5.35 -2.36 -8.76
C SER A 154 -6.40 -3.15 -9.53
N GLU A 155 -6.43 -4.44 -9.25
CA GLU A 155 -7.43 -5.32 -9.82
C GLU A 155 -8.76 -5.17 -9.10
N ILE A 156 -9.83 -5.20 -9.87
CA ILE A 156 -11.20 -5.28 -9.37
C ILE A 156 -11.71 -6.72 -9.46
N CYS A 157 -12.66 -7.02 -8.60
CA CYS A 157 -13.46 -8.23 -8.67
C CYS A 157 -14.90 -7.93 -8.25
N LEU A 158 -15.80 -8.82 -8.57
CA LEU A 158 -17.12 -8.80 -7.93
C LEU A 158 -16.90 -9.16 -6.46
N ALA A 159 -17.11 -8.19 -5.58
CA ALA A 159 -16.86 -8.31 -4.17
C ALA A 159 -18.15 -8.21 -3.36
N HIS A 160 -18.11 -8.62 -2.09
CA HIS A 160 -19.22 -8.50 -1.15
C HIS A 160 -19.56 -7.03 -0.89
N GLY A 161 -18.53 -6.20 -0.76
CA GLY A 161 -18.63 -4.75 -0.56
C GLY A 161 -18.85 -4.32 0.90
N ASP A 162 -19.31 -5.23 1.77
CA ASP A 162 -19.44 -5.03 3.22
C ASP A 162 -19.10 -6.33 3.97
N LEU A 163 -17.95 -6.94 3.65
CA LEU A 163 -17.54 -8.18 4.26
C LEU A 163 -17.08 -7.93 5.71
N ASN A 164 -17.93 -8.29 6.66
CA ASN A 164 -17.65 -8.31 8.08
C ASN A 164 -17.95 -9.70 8.67
N MET A 165 -17.52 -9.97 9.89
CA MET A 165 -17.68 -11.30 10.49
C MET A 165 -19.14 -11.65 10.80
N ALA A 166 -20.00 -10.66 11.03
CA ALA A 166 -21.43 -10.88 11.24
C ALA A 166 -22.16 -11.34 9.97
N ASN A 167 -21.58 -11.05 8.78
CA ASN A 167 -22.11 -11.48 7.49
C ASN A 167 -21.60 -12.87 7.04
N ILE A 168 -20.86 -13.55 7.91
CA ILE A 168 -20.34 -14.91 7.69
C ILE A 168 -20.99 -15.84 8.73
N ILE A 169 -21.87 -16.71 8.27
CA ILE A 169 -22.59 -17.65 9.14
C ILE A 169 -21.95 -19.02 9.05
N CYS A 170 -21.75 -19.66 10.19
CA CYS A 170 -21.20 -20.98 10.34
C CYS A 170 -22.18 -21.89 11.08
N ASP A 171 -22.20 -23.19 10.77
CA ASP A 171 -22.94 -24.19 11.53
C ASP A 171 -22.00 -25.16 12.28
N ARG A 172 -22.56 -26.12 12.99
CA ARG A 172 -21.79 -27.14 13.74
C ARG A 172 -20.97 -28.08 12.88
N ALA A 173 -21.30 -28.20 11.59
CA ALA A 173 -20.55 -28.99 10.61
C ALA A 173 -19.53 -28.15 9.84
N ASP A 174 -19.27 -26.93 10.29
CA ASP A 174 -18.39 -25.95 9.64
C ASP A 174 -18.79 -25.62 8.19
N ASN A 175 -20.08 -25.73 7.86
CA ASN A 175 -20.57 -25.15 6.63
C ASN A 175 -20.61 -23.62 6.79
N ILE A 176 -20.35 -22.91 5.69
CA ILE A 176 -20.21 -21.45 5.68
C ILE A 176 -21.17 -20.87 4.66
N TRP A 177 -21.87 -19.81 5.06
CA TRP A 177 -22.74 -18.99 4.21
C TRP A 177 -22.40 -17.52 4.37
N PHE A 178 -22.51 -16.80 3.25
CA PHE A 178 -22.35 -15.35 3.21
C PHE A 178 -23.72 -14.72 2.99
N ILE A 179 -24.05 -13.72 3.80
CA ILE A 179 -25.32 -13.00 3.80
C ILE A 179 -25.09 -11.49 3.59
N ASP A 180 -26.16 -10.74 3.39
CA ASP A 180 -26.16 -9.28 3.19
C ASP A 180 -25.32 -8.82 1.97
N TRP A 181 -25.75 -9.21 0.80
CA TRP A 181 -25.14 -8.84 -0.48
C TRP A 181 -25.58 -7.45 -1.00
N THR A 182 -26.07 -6.58 -0.12
CA THR A 182 -26.61 -5.25 -0.46
C THR A 182 -25.58 -4.35 -1.16
N HIS A 183 -24.31 -4.49 -0.82
CA HIS A 183 -23.21 -3.67 -1.32
C HIS A 183 -22.37 -4.34 -2.42
N THR A 184 -22.86 -5.45 -2.98
CA THR A 184 -22.17 -6.22 -4.01
C THR A 184 -21.98 -5.40 -5.28
N ALA A 185 -20.73 -5.15 -5.62
CA ALA A 185 -20.34 -4.44 -6.83
C ALA A 185 -18.92 -4.87 -7.27
N GLU A 186 -18.45 -4.32 -8.38
CA GLU A 186 -17.03 -4.37 -8.71
C GLU A 186 -16.28 -3.41 -7.79
N HIS A 187 -15.37 -3.98 -6.99
CA HIS A 187 -14.54 -3.28 -6.03
C HIS A 187 -13.08 -3.70 -6.18
N LEU A 188 -12.17 -2.88 -5.69
CA LEU A 188 -10.77 -3.28 -5.53
C LEU A 188 -10.69 -4.55 -4.68
N ILE A 189 -9.84 -5.49 -5.06
CA ILE A 189 -9.70 -6.79 -4.36
C ILE A 189 -9.39 -6.58 -2.87
N GLU A 190 -8.57 -5.60 -2.55
CA GLU A 190 -8.17 -5.28 -1.18
C GLU A 190 -9.34 -4.87 -0.28
N GLN A 191 -10.44 -4.42 -0.85
CA GLN A 191 -11.50 -3.75 -0.12
C GLN A 191 -12.22 -4.66 0.88
N ASP A 192 -12.63 -5.86 0.45
CA ASP A 192 -13.28 -6.82 1.36
C ASP A 192 -12.32 -7.34 2.44
N PHE A 193 -11.05 -7.58 2.09
CA PHE A 193 -10.03 -8.01 3.06
C PHE A 193 -9.74 -6.93 4.11
N ALA A 194 -9.59 -5.67 3.68
CA ALA A 194 -9.38 -4.55 4.59
C ALA A 194 -10.61 -4.29 5.48
N LYS A 195 -11.82 -4.47 4.94
CA LYS A 195 -13.07 -4.37 5.70
C LYS A 195 -13.13 -5.43 6.80
N LEU A 196 -12.81 -6.69 6.46
CA LEU A 196 -12.80 -7.79 7.42
C LEU A 196 -11.71 -7.61 8.50
N GLU A 197 -10.52 -7.14 8.12
CA GLU A 197 -9.46 -6.79 9.07
C GLU A 197 -9.90 -5.68 10.03
N ASN A 198 -10.53 -4.62 9.50
CA ASN A 198 -11.06 -3.52 10.28
C ASN A 198 -12.11 -3.97 11.29
N ASP A 199 -13.02 -4.85 10.87
CA ASP A 199 -14.06 -5.42 11.70
C ASP A 199 -13.45 -6.19 12.90
N ILE A 200 -12.47 -7.04 12.64
CA ILE A 200 -11.74 -7.79 13.67
C ILE A 200 -11.02 -6.86 14.65
N LYS A 201 -10.31 -5.84 14.14
CA LYS A 201 -9.50 -4.96 15.00
C LYS A 201 -10.34 -4.04 15.87
N PHE A 202 -11.44 -3.52 15.34
CA PHE A 202 -12.17 -2.44 16.00
C PHE A 202 -13.58 -2.84 16.42
N VAL A 203 -14.41 -3.36 15.51
CA VAL A 203 -15.85 -3.58 15.79
C VAL A 203 -16.07 -4.77 16.72
N ALA A 204 -15.44 -5.90 16.42
CA ALA A 204 -15.61 -7.13 17.18
C ALA A 204 -14.70 -7.23 18.42
N SER A 205 -13.65 -6.40 18.50
CA SER A 205 -12.72 -6.39 19.65
C SER A 205 -13.27 -5.61 20.84
N LYS A 206 -14.30 -6.15 21.48
CA LYS A 206 -15.02 -5.57 22.61
C LYS A 206 -14.34 -5.81 23.97
N ASP A 207 -13.31 -6.65 24.03
CA ASP A 207 -12.66 -7.11 25.25
C ASP A 207 -11.63 -6.10 25.81
N PHE A 208 -11.41 -4.99 25.12
CA PHE A 208 -10.45 -3.96 25.52
C PHE A 208 -11.14 -2.82 26.22
N ASP A 209 -10.48 -2.29 27.24
CA ASP A 209 -10.90 -1.09 27.96
C ASP A 209 -10.02 0.14 27.61
N CYS A 210 -10.32 1.29 28.23
CA CYS A 210 -9.56 2.50 27.98
C CYS A 210 -8.10 2.42 28.44
N GLU A 211 -7.77 1.55 29.39
CA GLU A 211 -6.39 1.36 29.88
C GLU A 211 -5.55 0.57 28.88
N ASP A 212 -6.19 -0.21 28.01
CA ASP A 212 -5.51 -0.97 26.94
C ASP A 212 -5.13 -0.07 25.74
N VAL A 213 -5.77 1.09 25.54
CA VAL A 213 -5.59 1.91 24.33
C VAL A 213 -4.14 2.32 24.02
N PRO A 214 -3.29 2.67 24.99
CA PRO A 214 -1.88 2.93 24.69
C PRO A 214 -1.13 1.70 24.15
N ARG A 215 -1.48 0.50 24.62
CA ARG A 215 -0.92 -0.76 24.11
C ARG A 215 -1.50 -1.12 22.75
N LEU A 216 -2.79 -0.83 22.54
CA LEU A 216 -3.43 -1.00 21.22
C LEU A 216 -2.78 -0.08 20.18
N LYS A 217 -2.48 1.18 20.51
CA LYS A 217 -1.75 2.11 19.63
C LYS A 217 -0.37 1.54 19.25
N LEU A 218 0.41 1.05 20.22
CA LEU A 218 1.71 0.45 19.97
C LEU A 218 1.61 -0.83 19.11
N PHE A 219 0.59 -1.63 19.36
CA PHE A 219 0.32 -2.83 18.57
C PHE A 219 -0.11 -2.51 17.15
N GLU A 220 -0.94 -1.47 16.97
CA GLU A 220 -1.38 -0.98 15.68
C GLU A 220 -0.21 -0.41 14.86
N GLU A 221 0.71 0.35 15.48
CA GLU A 221 1.95 0.82 14.85
C GLU A 221 2.77 -0.35 14.28
N TYR A 222 2.85 -1.46 15.02
CA TYR A 222 3.50 -2.67 14.53
C TYR A 222 2.74 -3.30 13.36
N LEU A 223 1.42 -3.49 13.49
CA LEU A 223 0.60 -4.09 12.42
C LEU A 223 0.69 -3.28 11.12
N LEU A 224 0.69 -1.95 11.22
CA LEU A 224 0.72 -1.06 10.05
C LEU A 224 2.12 -0.89 9.45
N SER A 225 3.18 -1.17 10.21
CA SER A 225 4.55 -1.14 9.69
C SER A 225 4.98 -2.43 8.99
N HIS A 226 4.14 -3.48 8.98
CA HIS A 226 4.46 -4.78 8.38
C HIS A 226 3.31 -5.27 7.51
N ALA A 227 3.56 -5.45 6.22
CA ALA A 227 2.58 -6.02 5.29
C ALA A 227 2.12 -7.42 5.75
N LEU A 228 3.07 -8.25 6.16
CA LEU A 228 2.83 -9.55 6.80
C LEU A 228 3.47 -9.55 8.20
N PRO A 229 2.68 -9.33 9.26
CA PRO A 229 3.18 -9.37 10.62
C PRO A 229 3.79 -10.72 10.98
N ALA A 230 4.85 -10.70 11.80
CA ALA A 230 5.45 -11.93 12.32
C ALA A 230 4.49 -12.64 13.29
N GLU A 231 4.70 -13.95 13.46
CA GLU A 231 4.03 -14.69 14.53
C GLU A 231 4.40 -14.14 15.92
N ALA A 232 3.53 -14.36 16.91
CA ALA A 232 3.72 -13.83 18.27
C ALA A 232 5.07 -14.16 18.91
N SER A 233 5.71 -15.25 18.50
CA SER A 233 7.06 -15.65 18.95
C SER A 233 8.18 -14.76 18.40
N GLY A 234 7.98 -14.13 17.27
CA GLY A 234 8.95 -13.27 16.57
C GLY A 234 8.79 -11.77 16.83
N LEU A 235 7.89 -11.37 17.74
CA LEU A 235 7.63 -9.98 18.04
C LEU A 235 8.78 -9.31 18.83
N PRO A 236 9.02 -7.99 18.62
CA PRO A 236 9.99 -7.23 19.37
C PRO A 236 9.64 -7.12 20.85
N ASP A 237 10.63 -6.76 21.68
CA ASP A 237 10.53 -6.78 23.15
C ASP A 237 9.39 -5.92 23.72
N ASN A 238 9.15 -4.78 23.12
CA ASN A 238 8.07 -3.86 23.50
C ASN A 238 6.65 -4.41 23.22
N LEU A 239 6.54 -5.48 22.44
CA LEU A 239 5.29 -6.17 22.11
C LEU A 239 5.18 -7.57 22.73
N LYS A 240 6.05 -7.92 23.66
CA LYS A 240 6.00 -9.24 24.32
C LYS A 240 4.66 -9.54 25.02
N PHE A 241 3.92 -8.51 25.43
CA PHE A 241 2.58 -8.68 26.00
C PHE A 241 1.61 -9.40 25.04
N VAL A 242 1.74 -9.19 23.73
CA VAL A 242 0.92 -9.86 22.71
C VAL A 242 1.03 -11.38 22.80
N LYS A 243 2.23 -11.90 23.15
CA LYS A 243 2.46 -13.33 23.30
C LYS A 243 1.62 -13.98 24.43
N TRP A 244 1.36 -13.22 25.49
CA TRP A 244 0.72 -13.74 26.69
C TRP A 244 -0.76 -13.37 26.80
N ASP A 245 -1.23 -12.37 26.02
CA ASP A 245 -2.59 -11.91 26.00
C ASP A 245 -3.32 -12.42 24.76
N LEU A 246 -4.28 -13.32 24.97
CA LEU A 246 -5.04 -13.95 23.89
C LEU A 246 -5.84 -12.95 23.06
N ARG A 247 -6.26 -11.81 23.66
CA ARG A 247 -7.00 -10.76 22.97
C ARG A 247 -6.17 -10.19 21.80
N TYR A 248 -4.88 -9.93 22.00
CA TYR A 248 -3.98 -9.45 20.95
C TYR A 248 -3.59 -10.55 19.97
N ARG A 249 -3.38 -11.79 20.48
CA ARG A 249 -2.98 -12.92 19.61
C ARG A 249 -4.04 -13.29 18.60
N LYS A 250 -5.33 -13.28 19.00
CA LYS A 250 -6.44 -13.57 18.05
C LYS A 250 -6.47 -12.55 16.91
N ILE A 251 -6.25 -11.25 17.21
CA ILE A 251 -6.15 -10.20 16.21
C ILE A 251 -4.93 -10.42 15.30
N LEU A 252 -3.73 -10.62 15.89
CA LEU A 252 -2.50 -10.80 15.13
C LEU A 252 -2.61 -11.98 14.13
N ALA A 253 -3.11 -13.12 14.60
CA ALA A 253 -3.24 -14.31 13.78
C ALA A 253 -4.25 -14.12 12.64
N ALA A 254 -5.40 -13.52 12.94
CA ALA A 254 -6.42 -13.24 11.94
C ALA A 254 -5.94 -12.22 10.88
N VAL A 255 -5.33 -11.12 11.30
CA VAL A 255 -4.75 -10.09 10.41
C VAL A 255 -3.69 -10.69 9.49
N SER A 256 -2.77 -11.50 10.04
CA SER A 256 -1.73 -12.16 9.25
C SER A 256 -2.34 -13.10 8.19
N MET A 257 -3.40 -13.82 8.53
CA MET A 257 -4.10 -14.73 7.62
C MET A 257 -4.82 -13.97 6.51
N ILE A 258 -5.55 -12.91 6.86
CA ILE A 258 -6.31 -12.09 5.91
C ILE A 258 -5.38 -11.45 4.89
N ARG A 259 -4.30 -10.81 5.35
CA ARG A 259 -3.34 -10.12 4.47
C ARG A 259 -2.62 -11.10 3.56
N ARG A 260 -2.17 -12.26 4.09
CA ARG A 260 -1.55 -13.32 3.28
C ARG A 260 -2.47 -13.77 2.16
N ALA A 261 -3.75 -14.03 2.46
CA ALA A 261 -4.71 -14.45 1.47
C ALA A 261 -4.98 -13.38 0.40
N CYS A 262 -5.00 -12.10 0.78
CA CYS A 262 -5.12 -10.98 -0.17
C CYS A 262 -3.93 -10.93 -1.12
N PHE A 263 -2.70 -10.98 -0.59
CA PHE A 263 -1.48 -10.89 -1.40
C PHE A 263 -1.26 -12.11 -2.30
N GLU A 264 -1.60 -13.31 -1.81
CA GLU A 264 -1.61 -14.52 -2.63
C GLU A 264 -2.64 -14.44 -3.78
N LEU A 265 -3.80 -13.83 -3.54
CA LEU A 265 -4.82 -13.63 -4.57
C LEU A 265 -4.36 -12.62 -5.62
N LYS A 266 -3.74 -11.51 -5.20
CA LYS A 266 -3.22 -10.46 -6.08
C LYS A 266 -1.95 -10.88 -6.81
N GLU A 267 -1.23 -11.87 -6.31
CA GLU A 267 0.12 -12.22 -6.79
C GLU A 267 1.11 -11.02 -6.70
N SER A 268 0.90 -10.15 -5.71
CA SER A 268 1.66 -8.92 -5.49
C SER A 268 1.85 -8.66 -4.00
N ASP A 269 3.03 -8.17 -3.63
CA ASP A 269 3.38 -7.73 -2.28
C ASP A 269 3.15 -6.22 -2.04
N ASP A 270 2.61 -5.53 -3.05
CA ASP A 270 2.24 -4.12 -2.94
C ASP A 270 1.03 -3.94 -2.03
N TRP A 271 1.23 -3.24 -0.94
CA TRP A 271 0.19 -3.04 0.04
C TRP A 271 -0.22 -1.57 0.27
N LEU A 272 0.21 -0.65 -0.61
CA LEU A 272 -0.23 0.73 -0.55
C LEU A 272 -1.75 0.85 -0.62
N ILE A 273 -2.37 0.17 -1.61
CA ILE A 273 -3.81 0.19 -1.81
C ILE A 273 -4.54 -0.45 -0.62
N TYR A 274 -3.95 -1.50 -0.04
CA TYR A 274 -4.47 -2.11 1.17
C TYR A 274 -4.46 -1.13 2.36
N LYS A 275 -3.36 -0.37 2.57
CA LYS A 275 -3.29 0.70 3.60
C LYS A 275 -4.36 1.77 3.38
N ILE A 276 -4.58 2.19 2.15
CA ILE A 276 -5.62 3.17 1.83
C ILE A 276 -7.02 2.60 2.11
N ALA A 277 -7.25 1.33 1.81
CA ALA A 277 -8.49 0.65 2.17
C ALA A 277 -8.66 0.52 3.69
N LEU A 278 -7.60 0.22 4.44
CA LEU A 278 -7.63 0.24 5.91
C LEU A 278 -7.97 1.64 6.45
N LEU A 279 -7.36 2.70 5.89
CA LEU A 279 -7.68 4.08 6.27
C LEU A 279 -9.16 4.39 6.06
N LYS A 280 -9.72 4.05 4.88
CA LYS A 280 -11.14 4.19 4.59
C LYS A 280 -12.02 3.58 5.69
N TYR A 281 -11.74 2.35 6.07
CA TYR A 281 -12.57 1.64 7.03
C TYR A 281 -12.32 2.06 8.49
N ALA A 282 -11.09 2.42 8.87
CA ALA A 282 -10.81 3.01 10.17
C ALA A 282 -11.62 4.33 10.36
N LEU A 283 -11.63 5.20 9.35
CA LEU A 283 -12.45 6.41 9.35
C LEU A 283 -13.95 6.10 9.42
N HIS A 284 -14.42 5.10 8.67
CA HIS A 284 -15.81 4.67 8.68
C HIS A 284 -16.25 4.16 10.07
N THR A 285 -15.36 3.46 10.79
CA THR A 285 -15.63 2.97 12.15
C THR A 285 -15.95 4.08 13.13
N LEU A 286 -15.42 5.30 12.93
CA LEU A 286 -15.73 6.46 13.78
C LEU A 286 -17.21 6.87 13.73
N SER A 287 -17.97 6.38 12.72
CA SER A 287 -19.42 6.57 12.63
C SER A 287 -20.23 5.64 13.54
N PHE A 288 -19.61 4.61 14.10
CA PHE A 288 -20.27 3.59 14.91
C PHE A 288 -20.29 3.93 16.40
N ASP A 289 -20.13 5.19 16.76
CA ASP A 289 -20.17 5.66 18.15
C ASP A 289 -21.54 5.35 18.80
N LYS A 290 -21.51 4.46 19.76
CA LYS A 290 -22.70 4.04 20.52
C LYS A 290 -23.36 5.21 21.24
N ARG A 291 -22.59 6.22 21.67
CA ARG A 291 -23.11 7.42 22.35
C ARG A 291 -23.95 8.30 21.43
N SER A 292 -23.74 8.20 20.12
CA SER A 292 -24.56 8.87 19.12
C SER A 292 -25.97 8.26 18.96
N GLY A 293 -26.22 7.11 19.59
CA GLY A 293 -27.46 6.34 19.49
C GLY A 293 -27.64 5.63 18.15
N ARG A 294 -26.62 5.59 17.31
CA ARG A 294 -26.66 4.99 15.96
C ARG A 294 -25.63 3.90 15.73
N GLY A 295 -24.67 3.74 16.64
CA GLY A 295 -23.57 2.80 16.53
C GLY A 295 -23.50 1.81 17.68
N GLU A 296 -22.52 0.93 17.62
CA GLU A 296 -22.30 -0.14 18.60
C GLU A 296 -20.89 -0.13 19.23
N CYS A 297 -19.97 0.74 18.75
CA CYS A 297 -18.62 0.84 19.27
C CYS A 297 -18.54 1.71 20.53
N GLU A 298 -17.86 1.18 21.53
CA GLU A 298 -17.52 1.90 22.77
C GLU A 298 -16.24 2.76 22.55
N LEU A 299 -15.92 3.60 23.53
CA LEU A 299 -14.80 4.54 23.43
C LEU A 299 -13.44 3.88 23.15
N PRO A 300 -13.05 2.73 23.76
CA PRO A 300 -11.77 2.08 23.45
C PRO A 300 -11.65 1.66 21.99
N GLN A 301 -12.72 1.12 21.41
CA GLN A 301 -12.78 0.69 20.01
C GLN A 301 -12.63 1.89 19.06
N LEU A 302 -13.34 2.99 19.35
CA LEU A 302 -13.26 4.23 18.56
C LEU A 302 -11.87 4.88 18.66
N MET A 303 -11.26 4.88 19.86
CA MET A 303 -9.91 5.39 20.04
C MET A 303 -8.88 4.53 19.31
N HIS A 304 -9.03 3.21 19.31
CA HIS A 304 -8.17 2.31 18.52
C HIS A 304 -8.28 2.60 17.02
N ALA A 305 -9.51 2.73 16.50
CA ALA A 305 -9.74 3.08 15.10
C ALA A 305 -9.17 4.47 14.74
N LEU A 306 -9.30 5.44 15.66
CA LEU A 306 -8.75 6.78 15.47
C LEU A 306 -7.21 6.78 15.48
N CYS A 307 -6.56 5.99 16.36
CA CYS A 307 -5.13 5.77 16.33
C CYS A 307 -4.67 5.16 15.00
N SER A 308 -5.39 4.17 14.50
CA SER A 308 -5.09 3.55 13.20
C SER A 308 -5.23 4.56 12.06
N ALA A 309 -6.30 5.36 12.05
CA ALA A 309 -6.51 6.38 11.04
C ALA A 309 -5.41 7.46 11.06
N GLU A 310 -4.99 7.89 12.25
CA GLU A 310 -3.89 8.85 12.41
C GLU A 310 -2.57 8.29 11.89
N ILE A 311 -2.22 7.04 12.26
CA ILE A 311 -0.98 6.39 11.82
C ILE A 311 -0.98 6.23 10.30
N LEU A 312 -2.07 5.73 9.72
CA LEU A 312 -2.21 5.52 8.28
C LEU A 312 -2.18 6.84 7.50
N ALA A 313 -2.92 7.86 7.96
CA ALA A 313 -2.91 9.16 7.31
C ALA A 313 -1.51 9.79 7.36
N PHE A 314 -0.82 9.69 8.49
CA PHE A 314 0.54 10.17 8.65
C PHE A 314 1.53 9.41 7.76
N GLU A 315 1.46 8.08 7.71
CA GLU A 315 2.31 7.28 6.82
C GLU A 315 2.04 7.60 5.35
N LEU A 316 0.78 7.67 4.95
CA LEU A 316 0.40 8.00 3.58
C LEU A 316 0.82 9.41 3.19
N VAL A 317 0.81 10.39 4.09
CA VAL A 317 1.24 11.76 3.81
C VAL A 317 2.75 11.92 3.92
N THR A 318 3.43 11.26 4.84
CA THR A 318 4.90 11.19 4.86
C THR A 318 5.43 10.38 3.68
N ASP A 319 4.68 9.37 3.26
CA ASP A 319 4.87 8.72 1.99
C ASP A 319 4.35 9.58 0.84
N ASP A 320 3.49 10.59 1.05
CA ASP A 320 2.94 11.49 0.03
C ASP A 320 3.82 12.70 -0.33
N TYR A 321 4.82 12.95 0.41
CA TYR A 321 5.91 13.48 -0.37
C TYR A 321 6.11 12.52 -1.54
N HIS A 322 5.41 11.34 -1.50
CA HIS A 322 5.76 10.22 -2.29
C HIS A 322 4.73 9.11 -2.33
N LEU A 323 3.49 9.41 -2.58
CA LEU A 323 2.46 8.41 -2.92
C LEU A 323 2.93 7.45 -4.04
N LYS A 324 4.04 7.79 -4.67
CA LYS A 324 4.79 6.98 -5.64
C LYS A 324 5.82 6.06 -5.01
N ILE A 325 6.19 6.28 -3.73
CA ILE A 325 7.01 5.34 -3.01
C ILE A 325 6.08 4.45 -2.23
N ARG A 326 5.83 3.36 -2.77
CA ARG A 326 5.18 2.24 -2.16
C ARG A 326 5.98 1.83 -0.95
N GLY A 327 5.68 2.56 0.15
CA GLY A 327 6.49 2.70 1.33
C GLY A 327 6.51 1.49 2.20
N GLU A 328 7.09 0.40 1.74
CA GLU A 328 7.70 -0.51 2.68
C GLU A 328 8.98 0.15 3.18
N ARG A 329 8.92 0.65 4.42
CA ARG A 329 10.12 0.96 5.16
C ARG A 329 11.07 -0.24 5.05
N PRO A 330 12.33 -0.06 4.62
CA PRO A 330 13.27 -1.16 4.56
C PRO A 330 13.28 -1.92 5.90
N PRO A 331 13.28 -3.26 5.89
CA PRO A 331 13.18 -4.05 7.12
C PRO A 331 14.24 -3.73 8.18
N SER A 332 15.42 -3.26 7.75
CA SER A 332 16.50 -2.86 8.65
C SER A 332 16.32 -1.48 9.28
N TYR A 333 15.32 -0.68 8.85
CA TYR A 333 15.17 0.68 9.35
C TYR A 333 14.39 0.72 10.67
N PRO A 334 14.84 1.55 11.65
CA PRO A 334 14.06 1.83 12.84
C PRO A 334 12.79 2.64 12.49
N PRO A 335 11.80 2.71 13.40
CA PRO A 335 10.67 3.62 13.24
C PRO A 335 11.14 5.06 13.05
N ARG A 336 10.52 5.76 12.11
CA ARG A 336 10.79 7.18 11.87
C ARG A 336 10.15 8.03 12.98
N GLN A 337 10.82 9.11 13.39
CA GLN A 337 10.19 10.11 14.24
C GLN A 337 9.14 10.86 13.43
N ARG A 338 7.95 11.01 14.00
CA ARG A 338 6.87 11.79 13.39
C ARG A 338 7.20 13.27 13.43
N VAL A 339 6.81 13.96 12.38
CA VAL A 339 6.93 15.41 12.23
C VAL A 339 5.62 15.91 11.64
N SER A 340 5.02 16.91 12.25
CA SER A 340 3.83 17.54 11.70
C SER A 340 4.14 18.22 10.36
N LEU A 341 3.15 18.30 9.48
CA LEU A 341 3.33 18.84 8.12
C LEU A 341 3.85 20.27 8.11
N ASP A 342 3.36 21.10 9.04
CA ASP A 342 3.80 22.47 9.20
C ASP A 342 5.26 22.58 9.68
N GLN A 343 5.80 21.53 10.30
CA GLN A 343 7.18 21.41 10.76
C GLN A 343 8.08 20.57 9.85
N ALA A 344 7.55 20.03 8.74
CA ALA A 344 8.32 19.18 7.85
C ALA A 344 9.50 19.90 7.19
N LEU A 345 9.34 21.16 6.82
CA LEU A 345 10.39 21.94 6.16
C LEU A 345 11.47 22.40 7.16
N TRP A 346 12.73 22.36 6.74
CA TRP A 346 13.87 22.79 7.57
C TRP A 346 13.80 24.25 8.01
N ALA A 347 13.17 25.12 7.20
CA ALA A 347 12.99 26.54 7.51
C ALA A 347 12.08 26.77 8.73
N VAL A 348 11.29 25.78 9.11
CA VAL A 348 10.40 25.84 10.28
C VAL A 348 11.12 25.25 11.50
N PRO A 349 11.23 25.98 12.63
CA PRO A 349 11.85 25.45 13.84
C PRO A 349 11.06 24.25 14.40
N CYS A 350 11.73 23.14 14.66
CA CYS A 350 11.19 21.98 15.34
C CYS A 350 12.14 21.57 16.48
N LYS A 351 11.87 22.07 17.69
CA LYS A 351 12.76 21.91 18.86
C LYS A 351 12.86 20.47 19.36
N GLU A 352 11.82 19.69 19.13
CA GLU A 352 11.70 18.30 19.62
C GLU A 352 12.16 17.29 18.57
N TYR A 353 12.72 17.77 17.45
CA TYR A 353 13.16 16.89 16.39
C TYR A 353 14.51 16.26 16.71
N ASP A 354 14.46 15.02 17.18
CA ASP A 354 15.64 14.19 17.48
C ASP A 354 15.41 12.75 16.95
N PRO A 355 15.36 12.58 15.62
CA PRO A 355 15.07 11.29 15.02
C PRO A 355 16.20 10.29 15.22
N PRO A 356 15.91 8.97 15.18
CA PRO A 356 16.93 7.95 15.29
C PRO A 356 17.97 8.09 14.18
N TYR A 357 19.21 7.74 14.51
CA TYR A 357 20.31 7.67 13.55
C TYR A 357 20.47 6.25 13.05
N HIS A 358 20.54 6.08 11.72
CA HIS A 358 20.69 4.76 11.11
C HIS A 358 21.59 4.79 9.89
N VAL A 359 22.57 3.89 9.86
CA VAL A 359 23.37 3.54 8.69
C VAL A 359 23.45 2.02 8.66
N ASP A 360 23.05 1.42 7.56
CA ASP A 360 23.04 -0.02 7.40
C ASP A 360 24.48 -0.58 7.43
N PRO A 361 24.73 -1.72 8.10
CA PRO A 361 26.04 -2.36 8.11
C PRO A 361 26.63 -2.60 6.73
N THR A 362 25.82 -2.86 5.73
CA THR A 362 26.25 -3.01 4.33
C THR A 362 26.91 -1.73 3.82
N VAL A 363 26.36 -0.57 4.16
CA VAL A 363 26.92 0.74 3.78
C VAL A 363 28.24 0.99 4.48
N ILE A 364 28.32 0.72 5.79
CA ILE A 364 29.53 0.88 6.60
C ILE A 364 30.67 -0.02 6.06
N ASN A 365 30.34 -1.25 5.72
CA ASN A 365 31.32 -2.22 5.22
C ASN A 365 31.83 -1.93 3.80
N ASN A 366 31.17 -1.04 3.08
CA ASN A 366 31.55 -0.61 1.72
C ASN A 366 32.09 0.83 1.66
N ASP A 367 32.63 1.33 2.77
CA ASP A 367 33.31 2.63 2.82
C ASP A 367 34.47 2.67 1.80
N ARG A 368 34.37 3.57 0.81
CA ARG A 368 35.32 3.70 -0.31
C ARG A 368 36.73 4.11 0.11
N THR A 369 36.91 4.61 1.33
CA THR A 369 38.22 4.94 1.86
C THR A 369 38.92 3.77 2.54
N ARG A 370 38.19 2.71 2.84
CA ARG A 370 38.68 1.54 3.60
C ARG A 370 38.67 0.25 2.79
N VAL A 371 37.80 0.18 1.79
CA VAL A 371 37.60 -1.03 0.96
C VAL A 371 37.86 -0.69 -0.49
N ASP A 372 38.76 -1.44 -1.13
CA ASP A 372 39.01 -1.32 -2.58
C ASP A 372 37.74 -1.71 -3.33
N GLY A 373 37.26 -0.82 -4.23
CA GLY A 373 35.98 -0.95 -4.92
C GLY A 373 34.75 -0.60 -4.07
N GLY A 374 34.93 -0.02 -2.87
CA GLY A 374 33.85 0.48 -2.03
C GLY A 374 33.04 1.59 -2.73
N TRP A 375 31.76 1.57 -2.51
CA TRP A 375 30.80 2.49 -3.15
C TRP A 375 30.17 3.50 -2.19
N ALA A 376 30.38 3.34 -0.89
CA ALA A 376 29.80 4.20 0.13
C ALA A 376 30.80 5.30 0.57
N ASP A 377 30.27 6.46 0.89
CA ASP A 377 31.05 7.55 1.49
C ASP A 377 31.55 7.16 2.89
N PRO A 378 32.66 7.74 3.34
CA PRO A 378 33.10 7.59 4.73
C PRO A 378 32.07 8.19 5.70
N GLU A 379 32.09 7.71 6.94
CA GLU A 379 31.23 8.26 8.00
C GLU A 379 31.61 9.71 8.33
N GLU A 380 32.91 10.04 8.25
CA GLU A 380 33.42 11.39 8.47
C GLU A 380 33.24 12.24 7.22
N THR A 381 32.41 13.26 7.30
CA THR A 381 32.05 14.14 6.17
C THR A 381 33.16 15.08 5.70
N ALA A 382 34.16 15.33 6.54
CA ALA A 382 35.28 16.24 6.22
C ALA A 382 36.13 15.80 5.03
N THR A 383 36.04 14.53 4.62
CA THR A 383 36.81 13.95 3.51
C THR A 383 36.01 13.84 2.20
N LEU A 384 34.78 14.35 2.17
CA LEU A 384 33.94 14.27 0.98
C LEU A 384 34.33 15.31 -0.07
N ASP A 385 34.52 14.87 -1.31
CA ASP A 385 34.54 15.74 -2.45
C ASP A 385 33.11 16.13 -2.85
N ARG A 386 32.75 17.39 -2.63
CA ARG A 386 31.40 17.93 -2.82
C ARG A 386 31.32 18.83 -4.05
N SER A 387 31.90 18.41 -5.13
CA SER A 387 31.89 19.14 -6.41
C SER A 387 30.59 19.02 -7.19
N ASP A 388 29.59 18.25 -6.66
CA ASP A 388 28.30 18.09 -7.31
C ASP A 388 27.47 19.38 -7.18
N PRO A 389 27.05 20.03 -8.28
CA PRO A 389 26.38 21.34 -8.25
C PRO A 389 25.03 21.31 -7.51
N GLU A 390 24.31 20.18 -7.52
CA GLU A 390 23.00 20.05 -6.88
C GLU A 390 23.12 19.93 -5.36
N GLU A 391 24.18 19.32 -4.87
CA GLU A 391 24.49 19.24 -3.45
C GLU A 391 24.88 20.60 -2.85
N VAL A 392 25.37 21.53 -3.66
CA VAL A 392 25.75 22.89 -3.21
C VAL A 392 24.53 23.70 -2.75
N SER A 393 23.34 23.44 -3.31
CA SER A 393 22.12 24.19 -3.00
C SER A 393 21.31 23.62 -1.82
N ALA A 394 21.58 22.39 -1.38
CA ALA A 394 20.86 21.77 -0.27
C ALA A 394 21.17 22.44 1.07
N PRO A 395 20.20 22.60 1.96
CA PRO A 395 20.46 23.07 3.32
C PRO A 395 21.41 22.09 4.02
N ARG A 396 22.13 22.56 5.04
CA ARG A 396 23.11 21.77 5.80
C ARG A 396 22.82 21.83 7.27
N ASP A 397 23.15 20.75 7.99
CA ASP A 397 23.14 20.71 9.44
C ASP A 397 24.40 21.39 10.03
N ASP A 398 24.47 21.44 11.37
CA ASP A 398 25.58 22.05 12.10
C ASP A 398 26.92 21.31 11.88
N GLU A 399 26.90 20.04 11.48
CA GLU A 399 28.07 19.25 11.13
C GLU A 399 28.42 19.35 9.63
N GLY A 400 27.70 20.17 8.89
CA GLY A 400 27.93 20.44 7.47
C GLY A 400 27.43 19.33 6.54
N ARG A 401 26.62 18.38 7.01
CA ARG A 401 26.00 17.36 6.17
C ARG A 401 24.80 17.94 5.41
N SER A 402 24.66 17.54 4.17
CA SER A 402 23.51 17.96 3.36
C SER A 402 22.21 17.43 3.97
N LEU A 403 21.18 18.28 3.99
CA LEU A 403 19.85 17.94 4.44
C LEU A 403 18.91 17.74 3.25
N ASN A 404 18.03 16.74 3.36
CA ASN A 404 17.07 16.41 2.32
C ASN A 404 16.25 17.64 1.90
N PRO A 405 16.27 18.03 0.61
CA PRO A 405 15.64 19.26 0.14
C PRO A 405 14.12 19.25 0.32
N ARG A 406 13.52 18.09 0.49
CA ARG A 406 12.07 17.96 0.76
C ARG A 406 11.71 18.09 2.24
N GLY A 407 12.71 18.20 3.13
CA GLY A 407 12.50 18.41 4.55
C GLY A 407 12.81 17.18 5.41
N ARG A 408 12.30 17.18 6.61
CA ARG A 408 12.51 16.17 7.65
C ARG A 408 11.82 14.86 7.29
N THR A 409 12.60 13.78 7.27
CA THR A 409 12.10 12.42 6.96
C THR A 409 11.85 11.58 8.21
N GLY A 410 12.22 12.08 9.39
CA GLY A 410 12.13 11.36 10.65
C GLY A 410 13.24 10.32 10.87
N LEU A 411 14.30 10.31 10.05
CA LEU A 411 15.42 9.37 10.19
C LEU A 411 16.73 10.04 9.77
N ARG A 412 17.73 10.09 10.65
CA ARG A 412 19.08 10.58 10.37
C ARG A 412 20.00 9.48 9.86
N GLY A 413 21.14 9.87 9.32
CA GLY A 413 22.14 8.98 8.75
C GLY A 413 21.90 8.73 7.26
N ARG A 414 22.48 7.66 6.72
CA ARG A 414 22.38 7.32 5.28
C ARG A 414 21.46 6.14 4.99
N GLY A 415 21.03 5.43 6.04
CA GLY A 415 20.24 4.22 5.87
C GLY A 415 20.97 3.20 4.98
N LEU A 416 20.32 2.78 3.92
CA LEU A 416 20.85 1.90 2.86
C LEU A 416 21.50 2.66 1.70
N LEU A 417 21.48 4.00 1.71
CA LEU A 417 22.08 4.81 0.68
C LEU A 417 23.59 5.03 0.92
N GLY A 418 24.37 4.99 -0.13
CA GLY A 418 25.83 5.02 -0.01
C GLY A 418 26.40 6.40 0.22
N ARG A 419 25.79 7.44 -0.35
CA ARG A 419 26.32 8.80 -0.30
C ARG A 419 25.58 9.64 0.74
N TRP A 420 26.31 10.58 1.33
CA TRP A 420 25.71 11.73 1.99
C TRP A 420 25.13 12.67 0.93
N GLY A 421 23.93 13.17 1.14
CA GLY A 421 23.24 14.00 0.16
C GLY A 421 22.63 13.18 -0.97
N VAL A 422 22.88 13.62 -2.19
CA VAL A 422 22.37 13.02 -3.42
C VAL A 422 22.98 11.64 -3.68
N ASN A 423 22.13 10.66 -3.91
CA ASN A 423 22.49 9.35 -4.42
C ASN A 423 21.95 9.23 -5.86
N PRO A 424 22.72 9.60 -6.88
CA PRO A 424 22.26 9.62 -8.25
C PRO A 424 22.02 8.20 -8.74
N ALA A 425 20.85 8.01 -9.35
CA ALA A 425 20.42 6.75 -9.94
C ALA A 425 20.00 6.97 -11.38
N VAL A 426 20.08 5.93 -12.18
CA VAL A 426 19.55 5.94 -13.55
C VAL A 426 18.55 4.81 -13.76
N SER A 427 17.56 5.05 -14.60
CA SER A 427 16.67 4.05 -15.18
C SER A 427 16.64 4.20 -16.68
N VAL A 428 16.66 3.09 -17.40
CA VAL A 428 16.76 3.15 -18.86
C VAL A 428 15.57 2.44 -19.50
N ILE A 429 14.81 3.18 -20.27
CA ILE A 429 13.71 2.68 -21.08
C ILE A 429 14.29 2.38 -22.47
N VAL A 430 14.52 1.11 -22.77
CA VAL A 430 15.07 0.69 -24.06
C VAL A 430 13.91 0.15 -24.91
N THR A 431 13.69 0.79 -26.05
CA THR A 431 12.60 0.42 -26.96
C THR A 431 13.14 0.20 -28.37
N ARG A 432 12.50 -0.69 -29.12
CA ARG A 432 12.83 -0.93 -30.53
C ARG A 432 11.56 -1.13 -31.35
N ARG A 433 11.69 -1.01 -32.66
CA ARG A 433 10.65 -1.45 -33.57
C ARG A 433 10.81 -2.95 -33.87
N ASN A 434 9.75 -3.72 -33.65
CA ASN A 434 9.73 -5.13 -34.00
C ASN A 434 9.71 -5.28 -35.54
N PRO A 435 10.67 -6.01 -36.15
CA PRO A 435 10.79 -6.09 -37.59
C PRO A 435 9.68 -6.89 -38.27
N GLU A 436 9.04 -7.81 -37.53
CA GLU A 436 7.99 -8.68 -38.08
C GLU A 436 6.62 -8.03 -37.97
N THR A 437 6.34 -7.35 -36.85
CA THR A 437 5.02 -6.78 -36.55
C THR A 437 4.94 -5.29 -36.80
N GLY A 438 6.10 -4.58 -36.89
CA GLY A 438 6.19 -3.13 -36.95
C GLY A 438 5.78 -2.42 -35.66
N GLY A 439 5.43 -3.17 -34.60
CA GLY A 439 5.08 -2.62 -33.29
C GLY A 439 6.32 -2.20 -32.49
N ILE A 440 6.11 -1.35 -31.47
CA ILE A 440 7.17 -1.01 -30.50
C ILE A 440 7.26 -2.10 -29.45
N GLU A 441 8.47 -2.51 -29.13
CA GLU A 441 8.81 -3.42 -28.03
C GLU A 441 9.65 -2.69 -27.00
N LEU A 442 9.49 -3.09 -25.75
CA LEU A 442 10.16 -2.60 -24.55
C LEU A 442 11.04 -3.71 -23.96
N LEU A 443 12.28 -3.39 -23.61
CA LEU A 443 13.18 -4.31 -22.90
C LEU A 443 12.87 -4.29 -21.40
N VAL A 444 12.40 -5.40 -20.88
CA VAL A 444 12.07 -5.57 -19.46
C VAL A 444 12.51 -6.93 -18.96
N GLY A 445 12.74 -7.03 -17.66
CA GLY A 445 13.11 -8.29 -17.04
C GLY A 445 12.55 -8.47 -15.65
N ARG A 446 12.67 -9.67 -15.12
CA ARG A 446 12.22 -10.05 -13.77
C ARG A 446 13.43 -10.36 -12.89
N LYS A 447 13.57 -9.65 -11.78
CA LYS A 447 14.62 -9.91 -10.77
C LYS A 447 14.26 -11.12 -9.90
N ALA A 448 15.28 -11.77 -9.35
CA ALA A 448 15.10 -12.92 -8.47
C ALA A 448 14.16 -12.59 -7.29
N GLY A 449 13.14 -13.41 -7.08
CA GLY A 449 12.17 -13.25 -6.00
C GLY A 449 11.18 -12.08 -6.17
N ARG A 450 11.12 -11.46 -7.35
CA ARG A 450 10.13 -10.43 -7.68
C ARG A 450 9.06 -10.96 -8.63
N VAL A 451 7.82 -10.53 -8.42
CA VAL A 451 6.68 -10.88 -9.28
C VAL A 451 6.65 -9.97 -10.50
N ASN A 452 6.84 -8.68 -10.31
CA ASN A 452 6.72 -7.68 -11.35
C ASN A 452 7.97 -7.61 -12.24
N LEU A 453 7.76 -7.26 -13.50
CA LEU A 453 8.82 -6.86 -14.41
C LEU A 453 9.44 -5.53 -13.92
N THR A 454 10.67 -5.27 -14.30
CA THR A 454 11.35 -4.02 -14.00
C THR A 454 12.22 -3.58 -15.17
N LEU A 455 12.48 -2.27 -15.23
CA LEU A 455 13.42 -1.68 -16.18
C LEU A 455 14.88 -1.88 -15.72
N PRO A 456 15.86 -1.89 -16.61
CA PRO A 456 17.26 -1.73 -16.24
C PRO A 456 17.47 -0.44 -15.43
N ARG A 457 18.01 -0.57 -14.20
CA ARG A 457 18.22 0.57 -13.29
C ARG A 457 19.26 0.30 -12.22
N GLY A 458 19.97 1.35 -11.82
CA GLY A 458 20.96 1.25 -10.76
C GLY A 458 21.55 2.61 -10.38
N PHE A 459 22.46 2.60 -9.40
CA PHE A 459 23.16 3.80 -8.98
C PHE A 459 24.34 4.15 -9.90
N VAL A 460 24.60 5.45 -10.00
CA VAL A 460 25.79 6.01 -10.65
C VAL A 460 26.98 5.81 -9.72
N LEU A 461 28.07 5.24 -10.25
CA LEU A 461 29.29 5.01 -9.49
C LEU A 461 30.05 6.33 -9.23
N PRO A 462 30.93 6.40 -8.21
CA PRO A 462 31.75 7.57 -7.99
C PRO A 462 32.60 7.94 -9.21
N GLY A 463 32.47 9.19 -9.67
CA GLY A 463 33.18 9.69 -10.85
C GLY A 463 32.60 9.28 -12.21
N GLU A 464 31.51 8.55 -12.24
CA GLU A 464 30.81 8.15 -13.46
C GLU A 464 29.75 9.21 -13.84
N SER A 465 29.52 9.44 -15.13
CA SER A 465 28.42 10.26 -15.60
C SER A 465 27.11 9.43 -15.67
N GLY A 466 25.94 10.08 -15.60
CA GLY A 466 24.65 9.40 -15.76
C GLY A 466 24.51 8.66 -17.09
N VAL A 467 25.04 9.24 -18.17
CA VAL A 467 25.10 8.62 -19.52
C VAL A 467 25.93 7.34 -19.51
N ALA A 468 27.13 7.38 -18.91
CA ALA A 468 27.98 6.19 -18.80
C ALA A 468 27.36 5.12 -17.91
N ALA A 469 26.74 5.53 -16.81
CA ALA A 469 26.00 4.62 -15.92
C ALA A 469 24.85 3.93 -16.63
N ALA A 470 24.06 4.66 -17.43
CA ALA A 470 22.94 4.12 -18.19
C ALA A 470 23.41 3.02 -19.16
N ALA A 471 24.45 3.30 -19.96
CA ALA A 471 25.02 2.32 -20.89
C ALA A 471 25.57 1.08 -20.16
N ARG A 472 26.34 1.29 -19.07
CA ARG A 472 26.91 0.21 -18.25
C ARG A 472 25.81 -0.68 -17.63
N ILE A 473 24.75 -0.08 -17.09
CA ILE A 473 23.66 -0.81 -16.42
C ILE A 473 22.91 -1.66 -17.43
N VAL A 474 22.58 -1.12 -18.61
CA VAL A 474 21.90 -1.91 -19.63
C VAL A 474 22.77 -3.07 -20.09
N ASP A 475 24.04 -2.84 -20.39
CA ASP A 475 24.95 -3.93 -20.77
C ASP A 475 25.09 -4.98 -19.65
N ALA A 476 25.36 -4.54 -18.43
CA ALA A 476 25.57 -5.46 -17.30
C ALA A 476 24.33 -6.28 -16.96
N GLU A 477 23.15 -5.67 -16.98
CA GLU A 477 21.89 -6.33 -16.59
C GLU A 477 21.25 -7.13 -17.74
N THR A 478 21.47 -6.77 -19.00
CA THR A 478 20.72 -7.31 -20.14
C THR A 478 21.60 -7.88 -21.26
N ARG A 479 22.89 -7.59 -21.27
CA ARG A 479 23.83 -7.88 -22.38
C ARG A 479 23.47 -7.20 -23.71
N VAL A 480 22.65 -6.18 -23.65
CA VAL A 480 22.33 -5.32 -24.80
C VAL A 480 23.21 -4.08 -24.73
N CYS A 481 24.00 -3.84 -25.77
CA CYS A 481 24.80 -2.62 -25.86
C CYS A 481 23.96 -1.52 -26.51
N ILE A 482 23.89 -0.36 -25.85
CA ILE A 482 23.21 0.84 -26.36
C ILE A 482 24.14 2.05 -26.34
N GLU A 483 23.88 2.97 -27.24
CA GLU A 483 24.42 4.32 -27.14
C GLU A 483 23.40 5.19 -26.41
N VAL A 484 23.86 5.95 -25.42
CA VAL A 484 23.02 6.85 -24.61
C VAL A 484 23.58 8.27 -24.76
N ALA A 485 22.69 9.21 -24.95
CA ALA A 485 23.04 10.63 -25.05
C ALA A 485 22.29 11.47 -24.01
N VAL A 486 22.78 12.67 -23.73
CA VAL A 486 22.08 13.60 -22.82
C VAL A 486 20.67 13.97 -23.33
N ASN A 487 20.49 13.98 -24.66
CA ASN A 487 19.18 14.27 -25.26
C ASN A 487 18.14 13.16 -25.07
N ASP A 488 18.56 11.99 -24.57
CA ASP A 488 17.65 10.87 -24.29
C ASP A 488 16.99 10.98 -22.90
N ILE A 489 17.34 12.01 -22.12
CA ILE A 489 16.76 12.23 -20.80
C ILE A 489 15.30 12.66 -20.93
N ILE A 490 14.42 11.91 -20.27
CA ILE A 490 12.98 12.20 -20.20
C ILE A 490 12.52 12.57 -18.79
N VAL A 491 13.29 12.21 -17.76
CA VAL A 491 13.07 12.58 -16.37
C VAL A 491 14.41 12.85 -15.72
N ASP A 492 14.50 13.91 -14.95
CA ASP A 492 15.67 14.25 -14.16
C ASP A 492 15.26 14.97 -12.88
N GLY A 493 15.77 14.51 -11.73
CA GLY A 493 15.56 15.15 -10.44
C GLY A 493 15.20 14.21 -9.30
N TYR A 494 14.67 14.82 -8.26
CA TYR A 494 14.33 14.14 -7.01
C TYR A 494 13.37 12.98 -7.25
N TYR A 495 13.79 11.80 -6.78
CA TYR A 495 12.99 10.58 -6.89
C TYR A 495 12.71 10.01 -5.51
N TYR A 496 11.47 9.61 -5.29
CA TYR A 496 11.01 9.12 -4.02
C TYR A 496 11.38 7.66 -3.80
N ASP A 497 12.26 7.42 -2.87
CA ASP A 497 12.80 6.11 -2.55
C ASP A 497 12.62 5.83 -1.06
N PRO A 498 12.05 4.68 -0.64
CA PRO A 498 11.81 4.36 0.77
C PRO A 498 13.09 4.33 1.62
N ARG A 499 14.26 4.26 1.00
CA ARG A 499 15.55 4.29 1.67
C ARG A 499 16.01 5.69 2.08
N GLN A 500 15.31 6.76 1.66
CA GLN A 500 15.69 8.14 1.97
C GLN A 500 15.70 8.43 3.46
N THR A 501 16.59 9.33 3.83
CA THR A 501 16.77 9.85 5.19
C THR A 501 16.91 11.37 5.16
N ASP A 502 17.07 11.98 6.32
CA ASP A 502 17.38 13.41 6.43
C ASP A 502 18.68 13.81 5.72
N HIS A 503 19.61 12.87 5.59
CA HIS A 503 20.95 13.14 5.08
C HIS A 503 21.30 12.41 3.78
N ALA A 504 20.36 11.64 3.23
CA ALA A 504 20.59 10.92 1.99
C ALA A 504 19.26 10.73 1.23
N TRP A 505 19.26 11.04 -0.05
CA TRP A 505 18.09 10.90 -0.93
C TRP A 505 18.50 10.47 -2.32
N VAL A 506 17.54 10.04 -3.14
CA VAL A 506 17.79 9.58 -4.51
C VAL A 506 17.37 10.67 -5.49
N GLU A 507 18.21 10.94 -6.46
CA GLU A 507 17.86 11.68 -7.68
C GLU A 507 17.96 10.73 -8.87
N LEU A 508 16.91 10.71 -9.69
CA LEU A 508 16.78 9.78 -10.80
C LEU A 508 16.87 10.50 -12.12
N THR A 509 17.78 10.04 -12.98
CA THR A 509 17.78 10.39 -14.39
C THR A 509 17.22 9.21 -15.19
N ALA A 510 16.12 9.40 -15.90
CA ALA A 510 15.56 8.37 -16.77
C ALA A 510 15.84 8.69 -18.24
N PHE A 511 16.35 7.68 -18.95
CA PHE A 511 16.71 7.78 -20.36
C PHE A 511 15.75 6.96 -21.22
N LEU A 512 15.34 7.52 -22.35
CA LEU A 512 14.61 6.79 -23.40
C LEU A 512 15.55 6.53 -24.58
N CYS A 513 15.95 5.30 -24.76
CA CYS A 513 16.75 4.86 -25.89
C CYS A 513 15.88 4.08 -26.87
N HIS A 514 15.50 4.70 -27.98
CA HIS A 514 14.67 4.10 -29.02
C HIS A 514 15.48 3.82 -30.29
N SER A 515 15.26 2.65 -30.89
CA SER A 515 15.81 2.30 -32.20
C SER A 515 14.73 1.90 -33.19
N GLU A 516 14.70 2.56 -34.34
CA GLU A 516 13.87 2.17 -35.47
C GLU A 516 14.46 0.94 -36.20
N GLU A 517 15.76 0.74 -36.09
CA GLU A 517 16.47 -0.44 -36.56
C GLU A 517 16.81 -1.35 -35.39
N HIS A 518 17.11 -2.59 -35.65
CA HIS A 518 17.50 -3.52 -34.59
C HIS A 518 18.74 -3.05 -33.84
N PHE A 519 18.76 -3.24 -32.50
CA PHE A 519 20.01 -3.23 -31.71
C PHE A 519 20.90 -4.46 -32.08
N GLY A 520 21.09 -4.73 -33.38
CA GLY A 520 21.76 -5.94 -33.87
C GLY A 520 21.02 -7.25 -33.52
N ASP A 521 21.60 -8.39 -33.87
CA ASP A 521 21.11 -9.74 -33.50
C ASP A 521 21.32 -10.09 -32.01
N VAL A 522 21.43 -9.08 -31.14
CA VAL A 522 21.68 -9.30 -29.71
C VAL A 522 20.36 -9.61 -29.01
N SER A 523 20.17 -10.88 -28.69
CA SER A 523 19.12 -11.31 -27.78
C SER A 523 19.53 -10.97 -26.35
N PRO A 524 18.61 -10.39 -25.55
CA PRO A 524 18.87 -10.20 -24.14
C PRO A 524 19.21 -11.53 -23.47
N ALA A 525 20.16 -11.52 -22.55
CA ALA A 525 20.57 -12.74 -21.87
C ALA A 525 20.35 -12.61 -20.36
N VAL A 526 19.91 -13.71 -19.75
CA VAL A 526 19.79 -13.83 -18.29
C VAL A 526 21.14 -13.55 -17.64
N THR A 527 21.11 -12.76 -16.58
CA THR A 527 22.29 -12.32 -15.80
C THR A 527 22.12 -12.70 -14.34
N GLU A 528 23.06 -12.30 -13.48
CA GLU A 528 22.89 -12.44 -12.02
C GLU A 528 21.75 -11.57 -11.49
N THR A 529 21.43 -10.46 -12.18
CA THR A 529 20.37 -9.51 -11.78
C THR A 529 18.99 -9.96 -12.25
N PHE A 530 18.88 -10.38 -13.51
CA PHE A 530 17.63 -10.79 -14.12
C PHE A 530 17.55 -12.29 -14.34
N GLN A 531 16.52 -12.95 -13.78
CA GLN A 531 16.20 -14.35 -14.04
C GLN A 531 15.45 -14.54 -15.37
N GLU A 532 14.71 -13.51 -15.78
CA GLU A 532 13.99 -13.44 -17.04
C GLU A 532 14.25 -12.06 -17.63
N ILE A 533 14.57 -11.98 -18.92
CA ILE A 533 14.68 -10.72 -19.65
C ILE A 533 14.28 -10.95 -21.09
N ASP A 534 13.43 -10.07 -21.61
CA ASP A 534 12.91 -10.20 -22.97
C ASP A 534 12.41 -8.86 -23.51
N TRP A 535 12.22 -8.84 -24.85
CA TRP A 535 11.50 -7.78 -25.53
C TRP A 535 9.99 -8.05 -25.45
N ARG A 536 9.26 -7.15 -24.82
CA ARG A 536 7.81 -7.26 -24.68
C ARG A 536 7.13 -6.17 -25.52
N PRO A 537 5.99 -6.46 -26.17
CA PRO A 537 5.22 -5.45 -26.88
C PRO A 537 4.88 -4.30 -25.93
N LEU A 538 5.03 -3.04 -26.38
CA LEU A 538 4.61 -1.87 -25.61
C LEU A 538 3.08 -1.78 -25.65
N THR A 539 2.46 -2.35 -24.63
CA THR A 539 1.01 -2.41 -24.43
C THR A 539 0.68 -2.05 -22.96
N SER A 540 -0.55 -1.68 -22.69
CA SER A 540 -1.03 -1.46 -21.33
C SER A 540 -0.82 -2.70 -20.44
N GLU A 541 -1.00 -3.89 -20.98
CA GLU A 541 -0.74 -5.15 -20.26
C GLU A 541 0.72 -5.26 -19.82
N THR A 542 1.68 -5.02 -20.73
CA THR A 542 3.10 -5.02 -20.37
C THR A 542 3.44 -3.94 -19.35
N ILE A 543 2.89 -2.73 -19.49
CA ILE A 543 3.14 -1.62 -18.55
C ILE A 543 2.65 -1.98 -17.15
N ASN A 544 1.49 -2.61 -17.05
CA ASN A 544 0.89 -2.99 -15.77
C ASN A 544 1.62 -4.18 -15.10
N ASP A 545 2.36 -4.98 -15.85
CA ASP A 545 3.23 -6.02 -15.29
C ASP A 545 4.56 -5.44 -14.74
N ILE A 546 4.90 -4.19 -15.06
CA ILE A 546 6.10 -3.52 -14.55
C ILE A 546 5.83 -2.98 -13.14
N ASP A 547 6.86 -2.94 -12.30
CA ASP A 547 6.78 -2.24 -11.01
C ASP A 547 6.33 -0.78 -11.22
N SER A 548 5.61 -0.22 -10.26
CA SER A 548 4.95 1.08 -10.44
C SER A 548 5.88 2.23 -10.79
N GLY A 549 7.07 2.25 -10.21
CA GLY A 549 8.07 3.27 -10.55
C GLY A 549 8.48 3.18 -12.02
N GLY A 550 8.69 1.96 -12.52
CA GLY A 550 9.00 1.70 -13.93
C GLY A 550 7.82 1.99 -14.84
N ALA A 551 6.61 1.57 -14.46
CA ALA A 551 5.39 1.83 -15.24
C ALA A 551 5.15 3.32 -15.50
N GLY A 552 5.31 4.17 -14.48
CA GLY A 552 5.22 5.62 -14.63
C GLY A 552 6.25 6.20 -15.61
N LEU A 553 7.48 5.69 -15.59
CA LEU A 553 8.53 6.10 -16.54
C LEU A 553 8.20 5.66 -17.97
N VAL A 554 7.67 4.45 -18.17
CA VAL A 554 7.29 3.95 -19.50
C VAL A 554 6.12 4.75 -20.07
N ARG A 555 5.15 5.17 -19.25
CA ARG A 555 4.07 6.05 -19.71
C ARG A 555 4.60 7.39 -20.20
N ARG A 556 5.54 8.02 -19.47
CA ARG A 556 6.21 9.24 -19.94
C ARG A 556 7.01 9.02 -21.21
N ALA A 557 7.68 7.87 -21.34
CA ALA A 557 8.38 7.50 -22.56
C ALA A 557 7.44 7.35 -23.77
N ALA A 558 6.19 6.89 -23.56
CA ALA A 558 5.18 6.81 -24.62
C ALA A 558 4.83 8.18 -25.21
N ASP A 559 4.80 9.25 -24.40
CA ASP A 559 4.64 10.63 -24.90
C ASP A 559 5.84 11.06 -25.75
N SER A 560 7.05 10.81 -25.28
CA SER A 560 8.26 11.13 -26.04
C SER A 560 8.34 10.34 -27.36
N LEU A 561 7.96 9.05 -27.35
CA LEU A 561 7.89 8.24 -28.57
C LEU A 561 6.86 8.76 -29.57
N ARG A 562 5.73 9.30 -29.09
CA ARG A 562 4.73 9.97 -29.94
C ARG A 562 5.30 11.24 -30.56
N GLU A 563 5.97 12.08 -29.80
CA GLU A 563 6.59 13.32 -30.28
C GLU A 563 7.68 13.05 -31.32
N MET A 564 8.43 11.96 -31.15
CA MET A 564 9.41 11.49 -32.12
C MET A 564 8.78 10.85 -33.37
N GLY A 565 7.46 10.64 -33.39
CA GLY A 565 6.74 9.98 -34.49
C GLY A 565 6.91 8.46 -34.52
N ALA A 566 7.53 7.87 -33.52
CA ALA A 566 7.73 6.41 -33.42
C ALA A 566 6.44 5.69 -32.97
N LEU A 567 5.56 6.38 -32.24
CA LEU A 567 4.27 5.84 -31.74
C LEU A 567 3.10 6.66 -32.29
N GLU A 568 2.07 5.96 -32.81
CA GLU A 568 0.85 6.60 -33.30
C GLU A 568 0.05 7.26 -32.18
N GLN A 569 -0.58 8.41 -32.47
CA GLN A 569 -1.31 9.23 -31.49
C GLN A 569 -2.40 8.47 -30.76
N ASP A 570 -3.17 7.63 -31.45
CA ASP A 570 -4.25 6.84 -30.83
C ASP A 570 -3.73 5.74 -29.92
N LYS A 571 -2.56 5.18 -30.25
CA LYS A 571 -1.91 4.16 -29.44
C LYS A 571 -1.27 4.78 -28.19
N ALA A 572 -0.60 5.93 -28.33
CA ALA A 572 -0.09 6.67 -27.18
C ALA A 572 -1.23 7.10 -26.23
N ARG A 573 -2.35 7.61 -26.77
CA ARG A 573 -3.53 7.93 -25.96
C ARG A 573 -4.03 6.75 -25.15
N ARG A 574 -4.10 5.54 -25.72
CA ARG A 574 -4.55 4.36 -24.96
C ARG A 574 -3.59 3.99 -23.83
N LEU A 575 -2.29 4.11 -24.06
CA LEU A 575 -1.27 3.84 -23.03
C LEU A 575 -1.27 4.89 -21.91
N LEU A 576 -1.75 6.11 -22.21
CA LEU A 576 -1.84 7.24 -21.27
C LEU A 576 -3.22 7.35 -20.62
N ALA A 577 -4.30 7.00 -21.33
CA ALA A 577 -5.70 7.16 -20.86
C ALA A 577 -6.07 6.21 -19.72
N GLU A 578 -5.25 5.25 -19.41
CA GLU A 578 -5.39 4.43 -18.19
C GLU A 578 -4.81 5.14 -16.95
N THR A 579 -4.48 6.43 -17.07
CA THR A 579 -4.03 7.32 -15.98
C THR A 579 -5.06 8.41 -15.62
N GLU A 580 -6.19 8.53 -16.35
CA GLU A 580 -7.31 9.42 -15.99
C GLU A 580 -8.40 8.61 -15.19
#